data_65cf3f596de29983b99bdd3b354a056b
#
_entry.id   65cf3f596de29983b99bdd3b354a056b
#
_cell.length_a   1.000
_cell.length_b   1.000
_cell.length_c   1.000
_cell.angle_alpha   90.00
_cell.angle_beta   90.00
_cell.angle_gamma   90.00
#
_symmetry.space_group_name_H-M   'P 1'
#
loop_
_entity.id
_entity.type
_entity.pdbx_description
1 polymer ?
#
loop_
_entity_poly.entity_id
_entity_poly.type
_entity_poly.pdbx_seq_one_letter_code
_entity_poly.pdbx_strand_id
1 'polypeptide(L)'
;MSKREDILNISETLFAVKGYNNVTTKRIAEESGCSELTIFRIFKTKEKLLDETIERIMSKMPHFFQQLDDSFSDNVEETIKRVTELYLTMLFNNSTLFKIQLKLSEETGNNNYILTSRIYDLLNRKFSVLFQKHELSYSYEKFVRLLITSIFGNYVFYTLDVINAPKYSLEALVDDITELMVSFFRSIS
;
A
#
# COMPACT_ATOMS: atom_id res chain seq x y z
N MET A 1 25.53 3.10 -10.21
CA MET A 1 24.77 2.53 -9.06
C MET A 1 25.71 1.60 -8.29
N SER A 2 25.55 1.46 -6.98
CA SER A 2 26.34 0.49 -6.21
C SER A 2 25.83 -0.94 -6.46
N LYS A 3 26.70 -1.94 -6.31
CA LYS A 3 26.28 -3.35 -6.45
C LYS A 3 25.14 -3.73 -5.50
N ARG A 4 25.08 -3.11 -4.32
CA ARG A 4 23.98 -3.27 -3.35
C ARG A 4 22.64 -2.80 -3.93
N GLU A 5 22.64 -1.63 -4.58
CA GLU A 5 21.43 -1.08 -5.23
C GLU A 5 20.96 -1.96 -6.40
N ASP A 6 21.89 -2.48 -7.21
CA ASP A 6 21.55 -3.39 -8.31
C ASP A 6 20.83 -4.64 -7.78
N ILE A 7 21.37 -5.26 -6.71
CA ILE A 7 20.78 -6.43 -6.07
C ILE A 7 19.39 -6.12 -5.52
N LEU A 8 19.20 -4.99 -4.85
CA LEU A 8 17.89 -4.59 -4.31
C LEU A 8 16.87 -4.34 -5.43
N ASN A 9 17.26 -3.70 -6.54
CA ASN A 9 16.39 -3.49 -7.72
C ASN A 9 15.91 -4.79 -8.33
N ILE A 10 16.83 -5.74 -8.54
CA ILE A 10 16.51 -7.06 -9.08
C ILE A 10 15.64 -7.86 -8.10
N SER A 11 15.94 -7.81 -6.81
CA SER A 11 15.15 -8.48 -5.76
C SER A 11 13.72 -7.96 -5.73
N GLU A 12 13.53 -6.64 -5.80
CA GLU A 12 12.22 -5.99 -5.88
C GLU A 12 11.39 -6.56 -7.04
N THR A 13 11.97 -6.60 -8.23
CA THR A 13 11.31 -7.13 -9.44
C THR A 13 10.97 -8.61 -9.29
N LEU A 14 11.93 -9.42 -8.87
CA LEU A 14 11.76 -10.87 -8.76
C LEU A 14 10.74 -11.26 -7.70
N PHE A 15 10.80 -10.65 -6.52
CA PHE A 15 9.84 -10.91 -5.44
C PHE A 15 8.42 -10.51 -5.83
N ALA A 16 8.25 -9.39 -6.55
CA ALA A 16 6.93 -8.96 -7.02
C ALA A 16 6.33 -9.90 -8.07
N VAL A 17 7.16 -10.43 -8.98
CA VAL A 17 6.68 -11.26 -10.08
C VAL A 17 6.52 -12.73 -9.69
N LYS A 18 7.50 -13.28 -8.98
CA LYS A 18 7.58 -14.74 -8.70
C LYS A 18 7.20 -15.12 -7.26
N GLY A 19 7.13 -14.16 -6.34
CA GLY A 19 6.97 -14.40 -4.90
C GLY A 19 8.31 -14.71 -4.21
N TYR A 20 8.31 -14.58 -2.89
CA TYR A 20 9.51 -14.75 -2.08
C TYR A 20 10.04 -16.19 -2.12
N ASN A 21 9.17 -17.19 -1.92
CA ASN A 21 9.58 -18.59 -1.83
C ASN A 21 10.17 -19.11 -3.14
N ASN A 22 9.65 -18.66 -4.29
CA ASN A 22 10.06 -19.12 -5.62
C ASN A 22 11.32 -18.42 -6.18
N VAL A 23 11.86 -17.44 -5.45
CA VAL A 23 13.09 -16.73 -5.84
C VAL A 23 14.25 -17.20 -4.99
N THR A 24 15.34 -17.66 -5.64
CA THR A 24 16.57 -18.06 -4.94
C THR A 24 17.60 -16.92 -4.97
N THR A 25 18.47 -16.89 -3.97
CA THR A 25 19.63 -15.97 -3.92
C THR A 25 20.55 -16.16 -5.12
N LYS A 26 20.68 -17.39 -5.60
CA LYS A 26 21.42 -17.72 -6.84
C LYS A 26 20.82 -16.99 -8.04
N ARG A 27 19.50 -17.03 -8.20
CA ARG A 27 18.80 -16.34 -9.31
C ARG A 27 19.00 -14.82 -9.24
N ILE A 28 18.89 -14.25 -8.05
CA ILE A 28 19.14 -12.81 -7.84
C ILE A 28 20.59 -12.46 -8.21
N ALA A 29 21.55 -13.31 -7.83
CA ALA A 29 22.96 -13.12 -8.14
C ALA A 29 23.21 -13.12 -9.65
N GLU A 30 22.66 -14.10 -10.36
CA GLU A 30 22.75 -14.23 -11.82
C GLU A 30 22.21 -12.96 -12.52
N GLU A 31 20.99 -12.52 -12.16
CA GLU A 31 20.37 -11.35 -12.76
C GLU A 31 21.04 -10.02 -12.36
N SER A 32 21.67 -9.97 -11.19
CA SER A 32 22.43 -8.80 -10.72
C SER A 32 23.88 -8.77 -11.24
N GLY A 33 24.33 -9.79 -11.98
CA GLY A 33 25.71 -9.89 -12.48
C GLY A 33 26.73 -9.96 -11.33
N CYS A 34 26.45 -10.80 -10.30
CA CYS A 34 27.37 -11.03 -9.20
C CYS A 34 27.35 -12.50 -8.74
N SER A 35 28.24 -12.87 -7.81
CA SER A 35 28.19 -14.20 -7.19
C SER A 35 27.17 -14.24 -6.04
N GLU A 36 26.62 -15.42 -5.79
CA GLU A 36 25.75 -15.66 -4.63
C GLU A 36 26.48 -15.33 -3.29
N LEU A 37 27.78 -15.59 -3.23
CA LEU A 37 28.64 -15.21 -2.10
C LEU A 37 28.62 -13.69 -1.86
N THR A 38 28.52 -12.89 -2.93
CA THR A 38 28.42 -11.43 -2.82
C THR A 38 27.12 -11.05 -2.13
N ILE A 39 25.99 -11.70 -2.46
CA ILE A 39 24.70 -11.46 -1.79
C ILE A 39 24.81 -11.80 -0.30
N PHE A 40 25.33 -12.98 0.06
CA PHE A 40 25.48 -13.37 1.45
C PHE A 40 26.45 -12.48 2.23
N ARG A 41 27.49 -11.97 1.59
CA ARG A 41 28.40 -11.00 2.21
C ARG A 41 27.70 -9.69 2.57
N ILE A 42 26.79 -9.21 1.70
CA ILE A 42 26.12 -7.91 1.85
C ILE A 42 24.91 -8.02 2.78
N PHE A 43 24.05 -9.02 2.57
CA PHE A 43 22.73 -9.10 3.21
C PHE A 43 22.62 -10.19 4.27
N LYS A 44 23.58 -11.12 4.35
CA LYS A 44 23.65 -12.26 5.27
C LYS A 44 22.64 -13.36 4.98
N THR A 45 21.34 -13.06 4.86
CA THR A 45 20.27 -14.00 4.59
C THR A 45 19.34 -13.48 3.49
N LYS A 46 18.52 -14.35 2.92
CA LYS A 46 17.49 -13.99 1.95
C LYS A 46 16.38 -13.17 2.63
N GLU A 47 16.05 -13.48 3.88
CA GLU A 47 15.09 -12.73 4.69
C GLU A 47 15.56 -11.29 4.86
N LYS A 48 16.85 -11.09 5.22
CA LYS A 48 17.40 -9.75 5.38
C LYS A 48 17.42 -8.95 4.07
N LEU A 49 17.69 -9.63 2.95
CA LEU A 49 17.58 -9.02 1.63
C LEU A 49 16.13 -8.57 1.33
N LEU A 50 15.13 -9.38 1.70
CA LEU A 50 13.72 -9.01 1.57
C LEU A 50 13.38 -7.79 2.43
N ASP A 51 13.75 -7.83 3.73
CA ASP A 51 13.51 -6.73 4.67
C ASP A 51 14.06 -5.41 4.10
N GLU A 52 15.31 -5.41 3.66
CA GLU A 52 15.95 -4.23 3.10
C GLU A 52 15.35 -3.79 1.76
N THR A 53 14.84 -4.73 0.96
CA THR A 53 14.09 -4.40 -0.26
C THR A 53 12.80 -3.66 0.08
N ILE A 54 12.04 -4.14 1.08
CA ILE A 54 10.82 -3.50 1.56
C ILE A 54 11.13 -2.14 2.19
N GLU A 55 12.14 -2.06 3.08
CA GLU A 55 12.55 -0.82 3.71
C GLU A 55 12.94 0.25 2.68
N ARG A 56 13.64 -0.13 1.62
CA ARG A 56 14.00 0.77 0.52
C ARG A 56 12.78 1.33 -0.21
N ILE A 57 11.77 0.51 -0.47
CA ILE A 57 10.53 0.98 -1.10
C ILE A 57 9.81 1.92 -0.14
N MET A 58 9.72 1.56 1.13
CA MET A 58 9.08 2.37 2.18
C MET A 58 9.79 3.71 2.41
N SER A 59 11.11 3.75 2.25
CA SER A 59 11.90 4.99 2.41
C SER A 59 11.56 6.06 1.36
N LYS A 60 10.88 5.70 0.29
CA LYS A 60 10.40 6.63 -0.73
C LYS A 60 9.04 7.25 -0.39
N MET A 61 8.42 6.88 0.75
CA MET A 61 7.05 7.25 1.12
C MET A 61 6.88 8.27 2.27
N PRO A 62 7.91 8.91 2.86
CA PRO A 62 7.68 9.85 3.97
C PRO A 62 6.72 10.98 3.59
N HIS A 63 6.83 11.47 2.35
CA HIS A 63 5.98 12.52 1.82
C HIS A 63 4.49 12.10 1.74
N PHE A 64 4.22 10.84 1.40
CA PHE A 64 2.84 10.31 1.40
C PHE A 64 2.20 10.38 2.79
N PHE A 65 2.90 9.94 3.83
CA PHE A 65 2.35 9.99 5.19
C PHE A 65 2.12 11.42 5.68
N GLN A 66 3.01 12.36 5.31
CA GLN A 66 2.82 13.77 5.62
C GLN A 66 1.58 14.32 4.87
N GLN A 67 1.47 14.08 3.57
CA GLN A 67 0.32 14.50 2.78
C GLN A 67 -0.99 13.90 3.31
N LEU A 68 -0.96 12.63 3.73
CA LEU A 68 -2.13 11.97 4.32
C LEU A 68 -2.52 12.60 5.65
N ASP A 69 -1.55 12.97 6.49
CA ASP A 69 -1.80 13.70 7.73
C ASP A 69 -2.39 15.09 7.46
N ASP A 70 -1.87 15.81 6.47
CA ASP A 70 -2.29 17.14 6.07
C ASP A 70 -3.64 17.16 5.31
N SER A 71 -4.14 16.00 4.85
CA SER A 71 -5.40 15.90 4.12
C SER A 71 -6.64 16.09 4.99
N PHE A 72 -6.47 16.05 6.32
CA PHE A 72 -7.56 16.16 7.26
C PHE A 72 -7.92 17.63 7.56
N SER A 73 -9.18 17.95 7.35
CA SER A 73 -9.79 19.26 7.63
C SER A 73 -11.12 19.06 8.38
N ASP A 74 -11.74 20.16 8.78
CA ASP A 74 -13.08 20.13 9.39
C ASP A 74 -14.18 19.72 8.38
N ASN A 75 -13.90 19.85 7.10
CA ASN A 75 -14.78 19.37 6.03
C ASN A 75 -14.53 17.88 5.80
N VAL A 76 -15.44 17.05 6.32
CA VAL A 76 -15.33 15.58 6.23
C VAL A 76 -15.39 15.10 4.79
N GLU A 77 -16.21 15.68 3.93
CA GLU A 77 -16.36 15.31 2.54
C GLU A 77 -15.06 15.56 1.76
N GLU A 78 -14.45 16.73 1.98
CA GLU A 78 -13.14 17.06 1.40
C GLU A 78 -12.04 16.13 1.92
N THR A 79 -12.07 15.80 3.21
CA THR A 79 -11.15 14.86 3.83
C THR A 79 -11.27 13.47 3.18
N ILE A 80 -12.49 12.96 3.01
CA ILE A 80 -12.72 11.66 2.35
C ILE A 80 -12.16 11.68 0.92
N LYS A 81 -12.43 12.72 0.15
CA LYS A 81 -11.93 12.86 -1.22
C LYS A 81 -10.40 12.85 -1.28
N ARG A 82 -9.75 13.67 -0.48
CA ARG A 82 -8.28 13.77 -0.42
C ARG A 82 -7.62 12.47 0.03
N VAL A 83 -8.15 11.84 1.06
CA VAL A 83 -7.66 10.53 1.54
C VAL A 83 -7.78 9.48 0.45
N THR A 84 -8.93 9.42 -0.25
CA THR A 84 -9.18 8.47 -1.34
C THR A 84 -8.20 8.69 -2.49
N GLU A 85 -8.02 9.93 -2.94
CA GLU A 85 -7.10 10.30 -4.02
C GLU A 85 -5.64 9.94 -3.69
N LEU A 86 -5.18 10.35 -2.50
CA LEU A 86 -3.80 10.07 -2.06
C LEU A 86 -3.55 8.58 -1.92
N TYR A 87 -4.49 7.82 -1.36
CA TYR A 87 -4.31 6.40 -1.15
C TYR A 87 -4.34 5.63 -2.48
N LEU A 88 -5.27 5.92 -3.39
CA LEU A 88 -5.29 5.32 -4.73
C LEU A 88 -4.01 5.65 -5.50
N THR A 89 -3.59 6.91 -5.52
CA THR A 89 -2.35 7.34 -6.17
C THR A 89 -1.14 6.58 -5.62
N MET A 90 -1.07 6.42 -4.31
CA MET A 90 -0.01 5.65 -3.65
C MET A 90 -0.06 4.17 -4.06
N LEU A 91 -1.23 3.54 -4.12
CA LEU A 91 -1.41 2.15 -4.54
C LEU A 91 -0.93 1.96 -5.99
N PHE A 92 -1.34 2.82 -6.91
CA PHE A 92 -0.93 2.72 -8.32
C PHE A 92 0.57 2.95 -8.51
N ASN A 93 1.13 3.94 -7.84
CA ASN A 93 2.56 4.27 -7.94
C ASN A 93 3.47 3.22 -7.29
N ASN A 94 2.95 2.41 -6.36
CA ASN A 94 3.71 1.42 -5.60
C ASN A 94 3.15 -0.01 -5.76
N SER A 95 2.59 -0.32 -6.93
CA SER A 95 1.97 -1.63 -7.20
C SER A 95 2.90 -2.82 -6.94
N THR A 96 4.20 -2.64 -7.15
CA THR A 96 5.24 -3.65 -6.88
C THR A 96 5.29 -4.03 -5.40
N LEU A 97 5.24 -3.06 -4.49
CA LEU A 97 5.20 -3.31 -3.05
C LEU A 97 3.98 -4.13 -2.64
N PHE A 98 2.80 -3.77 -3.16
CA PHE A 98 1.57 -4.50 -2.87
C PHE A 98 1.61 -5.94 -3.38
N LYS A 99 2.16 -6.16 -4.57
CA LYS A 99 2.37 -7.52 -5.11
C LYS A 99 3.29 -8.35 -4.21
N ILE A 100 4.38 -7.77 -3.72
CA ILE A 100 5.28 -8.44 -2.76
C ILE A 100 4.52 -8.79 -1.47
N GLN A 101 3.80 -7.84 -0.89
CA GLN A 101 3.08 -8.03 0.36
C GLN A 101 1.97 -9.09 0.25
N LEU A 102 1.17 -9.07 -0.84
CA LEU A 102 0.14 -10.07 -1.07
C LEU A 102 0.73 -11.48 -1.17
N LYS A 103 1.80 -11.65 -1.94
CA LYS A 103 2.48 -12.95 -2.08
C LYS A 103 3.12 -13.42 -0.78
N LEU A 104 3.73 -12.52 -0.01
CA LEU A 104 4.29 -12.87 1.29
C LEU A 104 3.21 -13.35 2.27
N SER A 105 2.07 -12.68 2.30
CA SER A 105 0.95 -13.11 3.14
C SER A 105 0.46 -14.51 2.78
N GLU A 106 0.31 -14.78 1.49
CA GLU A 106 -0.10 -16.08 0.98
C GLU A 106 0.93 -17.19 1.31
N GLU A 107 2.23 -16.87 1.17
CA GLU A 107 3.32 -17.83 1.34
C GLU A 107 3.69 -18.11 2.80
N THR A 108 3.56 -17.12 3.69
CA THR A 108 4.06 -17.21 5.07
C THR A 108 2.97 -17.24 6.12
N GLY A 109 1.73 -16.90 5.74
CA GLY A 109 0.65 -16.66 6.69
C GLY A 109 0.90 -15.47 7.60
N ASN A 110 1.99 -14.73 7.38
CA ASN A 110 2.38 -13.58 8.18
C ASN A 110 1.81 -12.30 7.59
N ASN A 111 0.79 -11.77 8.25
CA ASN A 111 0.07 -10.56 7.84
C ASN A 111 0.75 -9.25 8.29
N ASN A 112 2.06 -9.26 8.50
CA ASN A 112 2.82 -8.05 8.83
C ASN A 112 2.87 -7.06 7.65
N TYR A 113 1.70 -6.57 7.27
CA TYR A 113 1.55 -5.46 6.32
C TYR A 113 1.94 -4.15 7.01
N ILE A 114 3.23 -3.92 7.15
CA ILE A 114 3.76 -2.72 7.83
C ILE A 114 3.15 -1.44 7.26
N LEU A 115 2.97 -1.36 5.94
CA LEU A 115 2.40 -0.17 5.29
C LEU A 115 0.90 -0.05 5.57
N THR A 116 0.13 -1.11 5.38
CA THR A 116 -1.33 -1.08 5.57
C THR A 116 -1.68 -0.83 7.03
N SER A 117 -0.96 -1.41 7.99
CA SER A 117 -1.18 -1.14 9.42
C SER A 117 -0.89 0.32 9.77
N ARG A 118 0.19 0.89 9.27
CA ARG A 118 0.53 2.31 9.51
C ARG A 118 -0.52 3.27 8.96
N ILE A 119 -1.04 3.01 7.76
CA ILE A 119 -2.12 3.80 7.17
C ILE A 119 -3.39 3.66 8.02
N TYR A 120 -3.76 2.43 8.37
CA TYR A 120 -4.92 2.13 9.20
C TYR A 120 -4.85 2.86 10.55
N ASP A 121 -3.71 2.81 11.23
CA ASP A 121 -3.50 3.49 12.52
C ASP A 121 -3.58 5.01 12.39
N LEU A 122 -3.01 5.59 11.32
CA LEU A 122 -3.09 7.02 11.07
C LEU A 122 -4.54 7.45 10.83
N LEU A 123 -5.24 6.76 9.93
CA LEU A 123 -6.64 7.08 9.61
C LEU A 123 -7.55 6.92 10.83
N ASN A 124 -7.37 5.87 11.63
CA ASN A 124 -8.16 5.69 12.86
C ASN A 124 -7.96 6.85 13.83
N ARG A 125 -6.72 7.25 14.10
CA ARG A 125 -6.46 8.40 14.98
C ARG A 125 -7.12 9.68 14.46
N LYS A 126 -7.03 9.95 13.16
CA LYS A 126 -7.57 11.17 12.56
C LYS A 126 -9.09 11.16 12.49
N PHE A 127 -9.69 10.06 12.03
CA PHE A 127 -11.15 9.94 11.99
C PHE A 127 -11.79 9.89 13.39
N SER A 128 -11.10 9.35 14.41
CA SER A 128 -11.63 9.41 15.79
C SER A 128 -11.85 10.84 16.25
N VAL A 129 -10.92 11.75 15.95
CA VAL A 129 -11.04 13.18 16.28
C VAL A 129 -12.19 13.83 15.50
N LEU A 130 -12.32 13.55 14.19
CA LEU A 130 -13.41 14.06 13.37
C LEU A 130 -14.78 13.57 13.87
N PHE A 131 -14.91 12.28 14.17
CA PHE A 131 -16.15 11.69 14.65
C PHE A 131 -16.55 12.27 16.00
N GLN A 132 -15.58 12.46 16.90
CA GLN A 132 -15.83 13.13 18.19
C GLN A 132 -16.29 14.58 17.99
N LYS A 133 -15.65 15.34 17.09
CA LYS A 133 -16.00 16.73 16.79
C LYS A 133 -17.41 16.88 16.23
N HIS A 134 -17.85 15.94 15.41
CA HIS A 134 -19.19 15.92 14.81
C HIS A 134 -20.21 15.13 15.63
N GLU A 135 -19.87 14.73 16.87
CA GLU A 135 -20.74 14.03 17.82
C GLU A 135 -21.38 12.74 17.23
N LEU A 136 -20.65 12.05 16.34
CA LEU A 136 -21.15 10.86 15.67
C LEU A 136 -21.13 9.63 16.57
N SER A 137 -22.25 8.92 16.65
CA SER A 137 -22.39 7.68 17.42
C SER A 137 -21.93 6.44 16.68
N TYR A 138 -21.68 6.52 15.36
CA TYR A 138 -21.15 5.39 14.59
C TYR A 138 -19.66 5.17 14.86
N SER A 139 -19.20 3.88 14.79
CA SER A 139 -17.80 3.56 15.04
C SER A 139 -16.90 4.08 13.91
N TYR A 140 -15.94 4.95 14.23
CA TYR A 140 -14.94 5.43 13.28
C TYR A 140 -14.05 4.31 12.74
N GLU A 141 -13.77 3.25 13.55
CA GLU A 141 -12.99 2.11 13.08
C GLU A 141 -13.72 1.33 11.97
N LYS A 142 -15.05 1.19 12.10
CA LYS A 142 -15.86 0.56 11.04
C LYS A 142 -15.86 1.43 9.79
N PHE A 143 -15.97 2.74 9.94
CA PHE A 143 -15.91 3.68 8.84
C PHE A 143 -14.55 3.64 8.12
N VAL A 144 -13.45 3.73 8.85
CA VAL A 144 -12.09 3.64 8.30
C VAL A 144 -11.87 2.32 7.58
N ARG A 145 -12.34 1.21 8.15
CA ARG A 145 -12.24 -0.10 7.50
C ARG A 145 -13.02 -0.14 6.20
N LEU A 146 -14.23 0.40 6.15
CA LEU A 146 -15.03 0.49 4.92
C LEU A 146 -14.33 1.36 3.87
N LEU A 147 -13.79 2.51 4.27
CA LEU A 147 -13.04 3.39 3.36
C LEU A 147 -11.82 2.66 2.76
N ILE A 148 -10.98 2.06 3.59
CA ILE A 148 -9.79 1.32 3.14
C ILE A 148 -10.17 0.15 2.22
N THR A 149 -11.20 -0.62 2.58
CA THR A 149 -11.62 -1.77 1.77
C THR A 149 -12.23 -1.34 0.45
N SER A 150 -12.97 -0.22 0.41
CA SER A 150 -13.50 0.36 -0.83
C SER A 150 -12.36 0.81 -1.75
N ILE A 151 -11.37 1.54 -1.23
CA ILE A 151 -10.21 1.99 -1.99
C ILE A 151 -9.42 0.79 -2.52
N PHE A 152 -9.06 -0.14 -1.64
CA PHE A 152 -8.23 -1.29 -2.01
C PHE A 152 -8.97 -2.27 -2.94
N GLY A 153 -10.25 -2.50 -2.70
CA GLY A 153 -11.09 -3.35 -3.56
C GLY A 153 -11.14 -2.80 -4.99
N ASN A 154 -11.42 -1.52 -5.17
CA ASN A 154 -11.42 -0.89 -6.48
C ASN A 154 -10.04 -0.94 -7.16
N TYR A 155 -8.97 -0.69 -6.42
CA TYR A 155 -7.59 -0.86 -6.93
C TYR A 155 -7.34 -2.29 -7.43
N VAL A 156 -7.73 -3.32 -6.66
CA VAL A 156 -7.56 -4.72 -7.05
C VAL A 156 -8.37 -5.05 -8.29
N PHE A 157 -9.65 -4.69 -8.34
CA PHE A 157 -10.51 -4.90 -9.51
C PHE A 157 -9.95 -4.25 -10.77
N TYR A 158 -9.46 -3.02 -10.64
CA TYR A 158 -8.83 -2.30 -11.74
C TYR A 158 -7.53 -2.97 -12.22
N THR A 159 -6.67 -3.38 -11.28
CA THR A 159 -5.35 -3.95 -11.60
C THR A 159 -5.42 -5.35 -12.18
N LEU A 160 -6.40 -6.16 -11.75
CA LEU A 160 -6.60 -7.53 -12.22
C LEU A 160 -7.43 -7.63 -13.49
N ASP A 161 -7.97 -6.50 -13.99
CA ASP A 161 -8.87 -6.47 -15.15
C ASP A 161 -10.02 -7.51 -15.04
N VAL A 162 -10.50 -7.70 -13.78
CA VAL A 162 -11.46 -8.76 -13.41
C VAL A 162 -12.80 -8.52 -14.08
N ILE A 163 -13.09 -7.29 -14.43
CA ILE A 163 -14.26 -6.89 -15.18
C ILE A 163 -13.74 -6.32 -16.50
N ASN A 164 -14.20 -6.79 -17.65
CA ASN A 164 -14.04 -6.12 -18.95
C ASN A 164 -14.73 -4.72 -18.92
N ALA A 165 -14.53 -4.00 -17.83
CA ALA A 165 -15.04 -2.68 -17.63
C ALA A 165 -14.18 -1.68 -18.42
N PRO A 166 -14.77 -0.64 -18.98
CA PRO A 166 -13.99 0.46 -19.54
C PRO A 166 -12.99 0.89 -18.47
N LYS A 167 -11.72 1.07 -18.85
CA LYS A 167 -10.67 1.52 -17.93
C LYS A 167 -11.10 2.85 -17.35
N TYR A 168 -11.61 2.84 -16.13
CA TYR A 168 -11.91 4.06 -15.40
C TYR A 168 -10.63 4.87 -15.23
N SER A 169 -10.73 6.18 -15.37
CA SER A 169 -9.63 7.06 -14.99
C SER A 169 -9.45 6.99 -13.46
N LEU A 170 -8.25 7.32 -12.98
CA LEU A 170 -8.03 7.46 -11.54
C LEU A 170 -9.04 8.43 -10.90
N GLU A 171 -9.33 9.52 -11.61
CA GLU A 171 -10.31 10.54 -11.21
C GLU A 171 -11.71 9.93 -11.02
N ALA A 172 -12.20 9.13 -11.98
CA ALA A 172 -13.48 8.46 -11.87
C ALA A 172 -13.55 7.50 -10.67
N LEU A 173 -12.48 6.74 -10.41
CA LEU A 173 -12.42 5.88 -9.21
C LEU A 173 -12.44 6.68 -7.91
N VAL A 174 -11.76 7.82 -7.88
CA VAL A 174 -11.78 8.74 -6.73
C VAL A 174 -13.18 9.27 -6.48
N ASP A 175 -13.86 9.72 -7.54
CA ASP A 175 -15.19 10.31 -7.43
C ASP A 175 -16.23 9.26 -6.99
N ASP A 176 -16.23 8.06 -7.59
CA ASP A 176 -17.14 6.96 -7.24
C ASP A 176 -17.00 6.54 -5.76
N ILE A 177 -15.76 6.35 -5.28
CA ILE A 177 -15.51 5.98 -3.89
C ILE A 177 -15.88 7.13 -2.96
N THR A 178 -15.57 8.37 -3.35
CA THR A 178 -15.88 9.55 -2.57
C THR A 178 -17.39 9.70 -2.40
N GLU A 179 -18.15 9.62 -3.50
CA GLU A 179 -19.62 9.71 -3.47
C GLU A 179 -20.23 8.64 -2.56
N LEU A 180 -19.79 7.40 -2.68
CA LEU A 180 -20.24 6.30 -1.83
C LEU A 180 -19.98 6.60 -0.34
N MET A 181 -18.74 6.99 0.00
CA MET A 181 -18.34 7.18 1.39
C MET A 181 -18.92 8.44 2.01
N VAL A 182 -19.11 9.51 1.23
CA VAL A 182 -19.80 10.74 1.66
C VAL A 182 -21.29 10.48 1.88
N SER A 183 -21.93 9.74 0.96
CA SER A 183 -23.33 9.33 1.13
C SER A 183 -23.53 8.51 2.40
N PHE A 184 -22.62 7.54 2.63
CA PHE A 184 -22.64 6.76 3.86
C PHE A 184 -22.39 7.63 5.09
N PHE A 185 -21.40 8.53 5.06
CA PHE A 185 -21.12 9.44 6.17
C PHE A 185 -22.37 10.28 6.53
N ARG A 186 -23.03 10.87 5.53
CA ARG A 186 -24.28 11.64 5.75
C ARG A 186 -25.41 10.82 6.34
N SER A 187 -25.45 9.51 6.09
CA SER A 187 -26.48 8.61 6.64
C SER A 187 -26.28 8.27 8.11
N ILE A 188 -25.07 8.48 8.63
CA ILE A 188 -24.72 8.21 10.03
C ILE A 188 -24.51 9.49 10.86
N SER A 189 -24.59 10.66 10.23
CA SER A 189 -24.58 11.99 10.84
C SER A 189 -26.00 12.41 11.17
#